data_168edcc50db5c4e65a9f4a7a70a4f40e
#
_entry.id   168edcc50db5c4e65a9f4a7a70a4f40e
#
_cell.length_a   1.000
_cell.length_b   1.000
_cell.length_c   1.000
_cell.angle_alpha   90.00
_cell.angle_beta   90.00
_cell.angle_gamma   90.00
#
_symmetry.space_group_name_H-M   'P 1'
#
loop_
_entity.id
_entity.type
_entity.pdbx_description
1 polymer ?
#
loop_
_entity_poly.entity_id
_entity_poly.type
_entity_poly.pdbx_seq_one_letter_code
_entity_poly.pdbx_strand_id
1 'polypeptide(L)'
;MKIAVCVSGGGTNLQAIIDAIDNGTITNTQIEVVISNNADAYALERAKKAGIKAVCISPKSYESRAAFNEDFLKQLNSYHVDLVVLAGFLVVIPPEMIKQYRNRIINIHPSLIPSFCGTGYYGLKVHEGVLARGVKVTGATCHFVDEGTDTGPIILQNSGLVIILTLLNVYLFSGDSHRCSQPRQCALMLLHGIRIAV
;
A
#
# COMPACT_ATOMS: atom_id res chain seq x y z
N MET A 1 15.09 -1.68 -11.05
CA MET A 1 14.65 -0.81 -9.94
C MET A 1 14.55 -1.64 -8.67
N LYS A 2 15.13 -1.16 -7.56
CA LYS A 2 15.09 -1.79 -6.23
C LYS A 2 13.99 -1.14 -5.40
N ILE A 3 13.08 -1.93 -4.86
CA ILE A 3 11.97 -1.39 -4.05
C ILE A 3 11.99 -1.93 -2.63
N ALA A 4 11.58 -1.09 -1.66
CA ALA A 4 11.16 -1.53 -0.33
C ALA A 4 9.64 -1.57 -0.29
N VAL A 5 9.06 -2.59 0.32
CA VAL A 5 7.62 -2.67 0.54
C VAL A 5 7.32 -2.63 2.03
N CYS A 6 6.60 -1.60 2.47
CA CYS A 6 6.20 -1.42 3.87
C CYS A 6 4.78 -1.95 4.08
N VAL A 7 4.59 -2.73 5.14
CA VAL A 7 3.35 -3.47 5.44
C VAL A 7 3.02 -3.43 6.92
N SER A 8 1.75 -3.63 7.30
CA SER A 8 1.36 -3.73 8.73
C SER A 8 0.58 -5.00 9.08
N GLY A 9 0.06 -5.73 8.11
CA GLY A 9 -0.87 -6.83 8.35
C GLY A 9 -0.73 -8.00 7.39
N GLY A 10 -1.82 -8.46 6.80
CA GLY A 10 -1.91 -9.68 5.99
C GLY A 10 -1.08 -9.71 4.70
N GLY A 11 -0.73 -8.54 4.15
CA GLY A 11 0.17 -8.43 3.00
C GLY A 11 -0.42 -8.90 1.67
N THR A 12 -1.71 -8.74 1.44
CA THR A 12 -2.35 -9.11 0.18
C THR A 12 -1.85 -8.26 -0.99
N ASN A 13 -1.62 -6.95 -0.76
CA ASN A 13 -1.01 -6.07 -1.76
C ASN A 13 0.45 -6.45 -2.03
N LEU A 14 1.22 -6.81 -0.99
CA LEU A 14 2.57 -7.35 -1.15
C LEU A 14 2.56 -8.61 -2.02
N GLN A 15 1.65 -9.56 -1.74
CA GLN A 15 1.56 -10.79 -2.54
C GLN A 15 1.31 -10.50 -4.01
N ALA A 16 0.41 -9.56 -4.30
CA ALA A 16 0.12 -9.22 -5.67
C ALA A 16 1.31 -8.56 -6.40
N ILE A 17 2.16 -7.80 -5.68
CA ILE A 17 3.42 -7.28 -6.23
C ILE A 17 4.39 -8.44 -6.51
N ILE A 18 4.55 -9.37 -5.58
CA ILE A 18 5.38 -10.57 -5.76
C ILE A 18 4.92 -11.36 -6.99
N ASP A 19 3.63 -11.70 -7.04
CA ASP A 19 3.04 -12.47 -8.16
C ASP A 19 3.25 -11.76 -9.51
N ALA A 20 3.18 -10.42 -9.54
CA ALA A 20 3.34 -9.63 -10.75
C ALA A 20 4.81 -9.52 -11.21
N ILE A 21 5.75 -9.56 -10.29
CA ILE A 21 7.18 -9.68 -10.61
C ILE A 21 7.47 -11.09 -11.16
N ASP A 22 6.99 -12.13 -10.48
CA ASP A 22 7.25 -13.52 -10.82
C ASP A 22 6.67 -13.91 -12.19
N ASN A 23 5.49 -13.39 -12.54
CA ASN A 23 4.85 -13.66 -13.84
C ASN A 23 5.31 -12.72 -14.97
N GLY A 24 6.27 -11.80 -14.69
CA GLY A 24 6.83 -10.89 -15.68
C GLY A 24 5.90 -9.72 -16.06
N THR A 25 4.79 -9.50 -15.37
CA THR A 25 3.96 -8.28 -15.54
C THR A 25 4.75 -7.04 -15.16
N ILE A 26 5.57 -7.15 -14.10
CA ILE A 26 6.57 -6.15 -13.74
C ILE A 26 7.94 -6.67 -14.15
N THR A 27 8.59 -5.91 -14.98
CA THR A 27 9.95 -6.19 -15.43
C THR A 27 10.95 -5.23 -14.80
N ASN A 28 12.21 -5.64 -14.68
CA ASN A 28 13.31 -4.79 -14.19
C ASN A 28 13.10 -4.24 -12.77
N THR A 29 12.34 -4.95 -11.94
CA THR A 29 12.05 -4.55 -10.55
C THR A 29 12.31 -5.72 -9.60
N GLN A 30 12.93 -5.43 -8.46
CA GLN A 30 13.25 -6.39 -7.41
C GLN A 30 12.81 -5.82 -6.07
N ILE A 31 12.15 -6.65 -5.26
CA ILE A 31 11.88 -6.30 -3.85
C ILE A 31 13.13 -6.59 -3.03
N GLU A 32 13.81 -5.55 -2.59
CA GLU A 32 15.04 -5.66 -1.80
C GLU A 32 14.75 -6.03 -0.35
N VAL A 33 13.65 -5.47 0.20
CA VAL A 33 13.22 -5.69 1.57
C VAL A 33 11.73 -5.48 1.74
N VAL A 34 11.13 -6.29 2.62
CA VAL A 34 9.79 -6.07 3.18
C VAL A 34 9.95 -5.64 4.63
N ILE A 35 9.43 -4.47 4.97
CA ILE A 35 9.49 -3.91 6.32
C ILE A 35 8.09 -3.89 6.93
N SER A 36 7.94 -4.47 8.12
CA SER A 36 6.70 -4.37 8.89
C SER A 36 6.92 -3.65 10.22
N ASN A 37 5.91 -2.88 10.65
CA ASN A 37 5.87 -2.31 11.99
C ASN A 37 5.27 -3.26 13.04
N ASN A 38 4.85 -4.44 12.62
CA ASN A 38 4.25 -5.48 13.47
C ASN A 38 4.96 -6.82 13.21
N ALA A 39 5.49 -7.42 14.27
CA ALA A 39 6.19 -8.72 14.21
C ALA A 39 5.27 -9.87 13.77
N ASP A 40 3.97 -9.78 14.11
CA ASP A 40 2.96 -10.80 13.81
C ASP A 40 2.31 -10.60 12.43
N ALA A 41 2.80 -9.67 11.61
CA ALA A 41 2.27 -9.42 10.29
C ALA A 41 2.51 -10.62 9.36
N TYR A 42 1.45 -11.25 8.87
CA TYR A 42 1.55 -12.38 7.93
C TYR A 42 2.29 -12.01 6.63
N ALA A 43 2.34 -10.72 6.31
CA ALA A 43 3.15 -10.20 5.22
C ALA A 43 4.64 -10.58 5.31
N LEU A 44 5.20 -10.67 6.53
CA LEU A 44 6.59 -11.11 6.74
C LEU A 44 6.77 -12.58 6.35
N GLU A 45 5.78 -13.42 6.63
CA GLU A 45 5.80 -14.84 6.21
C GLU A 45 5.69 -14.98 4.69
N ARG A 46 4.89 -14.12 4.02
CA ARG A 46 4.84 -14.08 2.55
C ARG A 46 6.20 -13.73 1.95
N ALA A 47 6.86 -12.71 2.48
CA ALA A 47 8.19 -12.29 2.04
C ALA A 47 9.21 -13.43 2.22
N LYS A 48 9.24 -14.09 3.37
CA LYS A 48 10.12 -15.23 3.64
C LYS A 48 9.89 -16.38 2.65
N LYS A 49 8.62 -16.72 2.39
CA LYS A 49 8.26 -17.77 1.41
C LYS A 49 8.70 -17.45 -0.02
N ALA A 50 8.75 -16.17 -0.37
CA ALA A 50 9.23 -15.70 -1.65
C ALA A 50 10.76 -15.47 -1.69
N GLY A 51 11.50 -15.83 -0.61
CA GLY A 51 12.94 -15.61 -0.53
C GLY A 51 13.35 -14.14 -0.38
N ILE A 52 12.41 -13.26 0.00
CA ILE A 52 12.64 -11.82 0.14
C ILE A 52 13.01 -11.51 1.59
N LYS A 53 13.97 -10.61 1.79
CA LYS A 53 14.36 -10.17 3.12
C LYS A 53 13.17 -9.52 3.85
N ALA A 54 12.85 -10.04 5.03
CA ALA A 54 11.75 -9.59 5.87
C ALA A 54 12.27 -9.04 7.20
N VAL A 55 11.91 -7.81 7.54
CA VAL A 55 12.38 -7.10 8.74
C VAL A 55 11.19 -6.51 9.49
N CYS A 56 11.22 -6.60 10.82
CA CYS A 56 10.27 -5.90 11.68
C CYS A 56 10.96 -4.71 12.34
N ILE A 57 10.40 -3.52 12.16
CA ILE A 57 10.83 -2.28 12.81
C ILE A 57 9.60 -1.71 13.51
N SER A 58 9.37 -2.09 14.76
CA SER A 58 8.17 -1.73 15.51
C SER A 58 8.37 -0.43 16.29
N PRO A 59 7.47 0.56 16.18
CA PRO A 59 7.53 1.77 17.03
C PRO A 59 7.53 1.47 18.53
N LYS A 60 6.98 0.33 18.93
CA LYS A 60 6.92 -0.11 20.33
C LYS A 60 8.26 -0.53 20.91
N SER A 61 9.26 -0.77 20.07
CA SER A 61 10.61 -1.18 20.48
C SER A 61 11.54 -0.01 20.76
N TYR A 62 11.05 1.23 20.67
CA TYR A 62 11.85 2.44 20.82
C TYR A 62 11.31 3.29 21.97
N GLU A 63 12.23 4.01 22.65
CA GLU A 63 11.90 4.90 23.76
C GLU A 63 11.10 6.14 23.31
N SER A 64 11.25 6.53 22.05
CA SER A 64 10.55 7.69 21.49
C SER A 64 10.23 7.53 20.01
N ARG A 65 9.28 8.31 19.54
CA ARG A 65 8.95 8.39 18.11
C ARG A 65 10.14 8.88 17.29
N ALA A 66 10.94 9.79 17.83
CA ALA A 66 12.12 10.30 17.15
C ALA A 66 13.17 9.21 16.94
N ALA A 67 13.46 8.41 17.98
CA ALA A 67 14.40 7.28 17.88
C ALA A 67 13.92 6.23 16.85
N PHE A 68 12.62 5.91 16.84
CA PHE A 68 12.04 5.05 15.81
C PHE A 68 12.23 5.63 14.41
N ASN A 69 11.90 6.90 14.20
CA ASN A 69 11.98 7.54 12.89
C ASN A 69 13.40 7.54 12.34
N GLU A 70 14.39 7.85 13.20
CA GLU A 70 15.82 7.86 12.84
C GLU A 70 16.29 6.46 12.42
N ASP A 71 16.00 5.44 13.24
CA ASP A 71 16.45 4.08 12.96
C ASP A 71 15.72 3.49 11.74
N PHE A 72 14.42 3.75 11.60
CA PHE A 72 13.66 3.34 10.43
C PHE A 72 14.27 3.89 9.14
N LEU A 73 14.59 5.18 9.11
CA LEU A 73 15.21 5.81 7.95
C LEU A 73 16.63 5.27 7.70
N LYS A 74 17.42 5.08 8.75
CA LYS A 74 18.76 4.51 8.68
C LYS A 74 18.74 3.09 8.11
N GLN A 75 17.85 2.25 8.61
CA GLN A 75 17.68 0.88 8.10
C GLN A 75 17.22 0.87 6.66
N LEU A 76 16.21 1.68 6.30
CA LEU A 76 15.73 1.80 4.93
C LEU A 76 16.86 2.20 3.96
N ASN A 77 17.68 3.20 4.36
CA ASN A 77 18.80 3.67 3.55
C ASN A 77 19.86 2.58 3.31
N SER A 78 20.05 1.67 4.26
CA SER A 78 21.04 0.58 4.12
C SER A 78 20.69 -0.41 2.98
N TYR A 79 19.45 -0.42 2.51
CA TYR A 79 19.02 -1.26 1.39
C TYR A 79 19.19 -0.60 0.01
N HIS A 80 19.56 0.68 -0.04
CA HIS A 80 19.78 1.43 -1.30
C HIS A 80 18.64 1.29 -2.29
N VAL A 81 17.39 1.46 -1.82
CA VAL A 81 16.20 1.33 -2.66
C VAL A 81 15.92 2.59 -3.47
N ASP A 82 15.39 2.39 -4.67
CA ASP A 82 15.00 3.46 -5.59
C ASP A 82 13.60 4.01 -5.24
N LEU A 83 12.71 3.14 -4.77
CA LEU A 83 11.31 3.45 -4.49
C LEU A 83 10.85 2.74 -3.20
N VAL A 84 10.00 3.41 -2.44
CA VAL A 84 9.29 2.84 -1.28
C VAL A 84 7.81 2.69 -1.60
N VAL A 85 7.27 1.51 -1.38
CA VAL A 85 5.86 1.18 -1.60
C VAL A 85 5.18 0.95 -0.26
N LEU A 86 4.17 1.75 0.06
CA LEU A 86 3.32 1.52 1.22
C LEU A 86 2.14 0.63 0.81
N ALA A 87 2.18 -0.61 1.25
CA ALA A 87 1.20 -1.65 0.91
C ALA A 87 0.34 -2.02 2.13
N GLY A 88 -0.46 -1.09 2.59
CA GLY A 88 -1.21 -1.21 3.84
C GLY A 88 -0.32 -0.98 5.07
N PHE A 89 0.53 0.02 5.01
CA PHE A 89 1.39 0.44 6.11
C PHE A 89 0.68 1.51 6.94
N LEU A 90 0.45 1.22 8.22
CA LEU A 90 -0.39 2.06 9.10
C LEU A 90 0.41 3.03 9.99
N VAL A 91 1.72 3.14 9.75
CA VAL A 91 2.57 4.09 10.48
C VAL A 91 2.74 5.35 9.63
N VAL A 92 2.54 6.50 10.26
CA VAL A 92 2.77 7.79 9.61
C VAL A 92 4.26 7.92 9.23
N ILE A 93 4.51 8.27 7.98
CA ILE A 93 5.87 8.43 7.46
C ILE A 93 6.49 9.72 8.03
N PRO A 94 7.74 9.64 8.53
CA PRO A 94 8.42 10.83 9.10
C PRO A 94 8.71 11.88 8.01
N PRO A 95 8.65 13.18 8.35
CA PRO A 95 8.96 14.26 7.40
C PRO A 95 10.36 14.14 6.77
N GLU A 96 11.35 13.70 7.53
CA GLU A 96 12.73 13.49 7.06
C GLU A 96 12.79 12.44 5.97
N MET A 97 11.98 11.37 6.10
CA MET A 97 11.89 10.33 5.09
C MET A 97 11.19 10.85 3.83
N ILE A 98 10.10 11.62 3.98
CA ILE A 98 9.40 12.24 2.86
C ILE A 98 10.34 13.18 2.09
N LYS A 99 11.13 13.98 2.80
CA LYS A 99 12.12 14.88 2.20
C LYS A 99 13.19 14.12 1.42
N GLN A 100 13.75 13.05 2.00
CA GLN A 100 14.81 12.26 1.40
C GLN A 100 14.32 11.43 0.20
N TYR A 101 13.12 10.88 0.29
CA TYR A 101 12.48 10.07 -0.74
C TYR A 101 11.37 10.83 -1.48
N ARG A 102 11.54 12.15 -1.69
CA ARG A 102 10.56 12.97 -2.38
C ARG A 102 10.26 12.42 -3.76
N ASN A 103 8.95 12.23 -4.07
CA ASN A 103 8.46 11.56 -5.29
C ASN A 103 8.97 10.12 -5.47
N ARG A 104 9.40 9.48 -4.39
CA ARG A 104 9.86 8.09 -4.35
C ARG A 104 9.23 7.28 -3.22
N ILE A 105 8.12 7.76 -2.67
CA ILE A 105 7.25 6.99 -1.78
C ILE A 105 5.88 7.00 -2.42
N ILE A 106 5.31 5.83 -2.65
CA ILE A 106 3.95 5.68 -3.18
C ILE A 106 3.09 4.90 -2.19
N ASN A 107 1.82 5.26 -2.12
CA ASN A 107 0.83 4.59 -1.30
C ASN A 107 -0.36 4.15 -2.15
N ILE A 108 -0.99 3.05 -1.75
CA ILE A 108 -2.29 2.67 -2.27
C ILE A 108 -3.35 2.87 -1.21
N HIS A 109 -4.33 3.72 -1.52
CA HIS A 109 -5.47 4.00 -0.69
C HIS A 109 -6.74 3.35 -1.26
N PRO A 110 -7.56 2.63 -0.46
CA PRO A 110 -8.67 1.82 -0.97
C PRO A 110 -9.94 2.64 -1.22
N SER A 111 -9.82 3.87 -1.72
CA SER A 111 -10.92 4.71 -2.22
C SER A 111 -10.49 5.58 -3.38
N LEU A 112 -11.45 6.28 -3.99
CA LEU A 112 -11.18 7.34 -4.98
C LEU A 112 -10.94 8.66 -4.23
N ILE A 113 -9.68 9.01 -3.95
CA ILE A 113 -9.32 10.28 -3.34
C ILE A 113 -9.89 11.44 -4.20
N PRO A 114 -10.50 12.46 -3.61
CA PRO A 114 -10.48 12.87 -2.19
C PRO A 114 -11.59 12.27 -1.32
N SER A 115 -12.36 11.30 -1.77
CA SER A 115 -13.43 10.69 -0.98
C SER A 115 -12.89 9.60 -0.05
N PHE A 116 -13.40 9.54 1.19
CA PHE A 116 -13.08 8.50 2.18
C PHE A 116 -11.58 8.30 2.40
N CYS A 117 -10.83 9.40 2.52
CA CYS A 117 -9.39 9.44 2.76
C CYS A 117 -9.04 10.36 3.92
N GLY A 118 -7.77 10.41 4.30
CA GLY A 118 -7.28 11.22 5.41
C GLY A 118 -7.44 10.55 6.76
N THR A 119 -7.33 11.35 7.83
CA THR A 119 -7.35 10.87 9.22
C THR A 119 -8.61 10.08 9.53
N GLY A 120 -8.43 8.84 10.01
CA GLY A 120 -9.54 7.95 10.39
C GLY A 120 -9.97 6.97 9.30
N TYR A 121 -9.62 7.22 8.03
CA TYR A 121 -9.94 6.31 6.91
C TYR A 121 -8.75 5.41 6.58
N TYR A 122 -8.79 4.17 7.03
CA TYR A 122 -7.79 3.14 6.71
C TYR A 122 -8.39 1.74 6.77
N GLY A 123 -7.87 0.83 5.97
CA GLY A 123 -8.30 -0.57 5.94
C GLY A 123 -9.81 -0.71 5.74
N LEU A 124 -10.47 -1.53 6.58
CA LEU A 124 -11.90 -1.79 6.50
C LEU A 124 -12.77 -0.55 6.74
N LYS A 125 -12.31 0.43 7.53
CA LYS A 125 -13.07 1.66 7.83
C LYS A 125 -13.40 2.47 6.57
N VAL A 126 -12.56 2.38 5.54
CA VAL A 126 -12.84 3.01 4.24
C VAL A 126 -14.05 2.36 3.60
N HIS A 127 -14.09 1.04 3.54
CA HIS A 127 -15.20 0.29 2.94
C HIS A 127 -16.50 0.44 3.74
N GLU A 128 -16.42 0.43 5.07
CA GLU A 128 -17.55 0.72 5.96
C GLU A 128 -18.12 2.11 5.69
N GLY A 129 -17.26 3.13 5.56
CA GLY A 129 -17.66 4.49 5.23
C GLY A 129 -18.35 4.60 3.87
N VAL A 130 -17.80 3.94 2.85
CA VAL A 130 -18.38 3.86 1.49
C VAL A 130 -19.79 3.25 1.52
N LEU A 131 -19.93 2.13 2.23
CA LEU A 131 -21.21 1.42 2.34
C LEU A 131 -22.24 2.22 3.15
N ALA A 132 -21.85 2.79 4.28
CA ALA A 132 -22.72 3.59 5.14
C ALA A 132 -23.27 4.84 4.42
N ARG A 133 -22.51 5.42 3.48
CA ARG A 133 -22.94 6.56 2.66
C ARG A 133 -23.77 6.15 1.44
N GLY A 134 -23.89 4.86 1.15
CA GLY A 134 -24.62 4.35 -0.01
C GLY A 134 -23.97 4.67 -1.36
N VAL A 135 -22.64 4.85 -1.37
CA VAL A 135 -21.86 5.17 -2.57
C VAL A 135 -21.99 4.05 -3.60
N LYS A 136 -22.18 4.41 -4.86
CA LYS A 136 -22.37 3.46 -5.96
C LYS A 136 -21.09 3.19 -6.76
N VAL A 137 -20.13 4.09 -6.70
CA VAL A 137 -18.84 3.96 -7.37
C VAL A 137 -17.75 4.22 -6.34
N THR A 138 -16.84 3.29 -6.17
CA THR A 138 -15.62 3.44 -5.37
C THR A 138 -14.43 2.88 -6.13
N GLY A 139 -13.28 2.75 -5.50
CA GLY A 139 -12.10 2.21 -6.18
C GLY A 139 -10.87 2.26 -5.30
N ALA A 140 -9.73 2.44 -5.95
CA ALA A 140 -8.46 2.64 -5.27
C ALA A 140 -7.66 3.75 -5.95
N THR A 141 -6.83 4.41 -5.16
CA THR A 141 -5.93 5.48 -5.61
C THR A 141 -4.49 5.11 -5.29
N CYS A 142 -3.64 5.13 -6.31
CA CYS A 142 -2.19 5.16 -6.14
C CYS A 142 -1.73 6.61 -6.18
N HIS A 143 -0.99 7.06 -5.17
CA HIS A 143 -0.53 8.43 -5.08
C HIS A 143 0.87 8.52 -4.47
N PHE A 144 1.58 9.59 -4.74
CA PHE A 144 2.80 9.91 -4.01
C PHE A 144 2.47 10.32 -2.57
N VAL A 145 3.38 10.01 -1.65
CA VAL A 145 3.24 10.43 -0.26
C VAL A 145 3.92 11.78 -0.07
N ASP A 146 3.19 12.69 0.56
CA ASP A 146 3.65 14.00 1.00
C ASP A 146 3.46 14.17 2.52
N GLU A 147 3.61 15.37 3.04
CA GLU A 147 3.53 15.68 4.46
C GLU A 147 2.11 15.55 5.06
N GLY A 148 1.08 15.50 4.20
CA GLY A 148 -0.30 15.29 4.61
C GLY A 148 -0.69 13.81 4.64
N THR A 149 -1.93 13.52 5.06
CA THR A 149 -2.49 12.18 5.02
C THR A 149 -3.35 12.03 3.77
N ASP A 150 -2.90 11.20 2.84
CA ASP A 150 -3.54 10.93 1.54
C ASP A 150 -3.72 12.19 0.67
N THR A 151 -2.82 13.17 0.77
CA THR A 151 -2.90 14.48 0.09
C THR A 151 -1.96 14.61 -1.10
N GLY A 152 -1.00 13.71 -1.23
CA GLY A 152 0.01 13.77 -2.29
C GLY A 152 -0.56 13.56 -3.70
N PRO A 153 0.21 13.94 -4.73
CA PRO A 153 -0.22 13.85 -6.12
C PRO A 153 -0.68 12.45 -6.53
N ILE A 154 -1.84 12.37 -7.16
CA ILE A 154 -2.42 11.12 -7.65
C ILE A 154 -1.64 10.67 -8.89
N ILE A 155 -1.23 9.41 -8.91
CA ILE A 155 -0.57 8.77 -10.03
C ILE A 155 -1.61 8.06 -10.90
N LEU A 156 -2.49 7.27 -10.26
CA LEU A 156 -3.49 6.48 -10.94
C LEU A 156 -4.69 6.22 -10.03
N GLN A 157 -5.87 6.19 -10.63
CA GLN A 157 -7.09 5.74 -9.96
C GLN A 157 -7.80 4.70 -10.83
N ASN A 158 -8.38 3.71 -10.16
CA ASN A 158 -9.27 2.75 -10.81
C ASN A 158 -10.58 2.67 -10.04
N SER A 159 -11.68 2.69 -10.75
CA SER A 159 -13.02 2.66 -10.19
C SER A 159 -13.70 1.32 -10.37
N GLY A 160 -14.60 1.01 -9.44
CA GLY A 160 -15.47 -0.16 -9.48
C GLY A 160 -16.87 0.18 -8.95
N LEU A 161 -17.87 -0.54 -9.43
CA LEU A 161 -19.23 -0.40 -8.95
C LEU A 161 -19.41 -1.12 -7.61
N VAL A 162 -20.14 -0.47 -6.70
CA VAL A 162 -20.59 -1.08 -5.43
C VAL A 162 -21.98 -1.66 -5.65
N ILE A 163 -22.08 -2.97 -5.71
CA ILE A 163 -23.36 -3.67 -5.81
C ILE A 163 -23.76 -4.14 -4.41
N ILE A 164 -24.82 -3.56 -3.87
CA ILE A 164 -25.39 -3.97 -2.59
C ILE A 164 -26.59 -4.88 -2.93
N LEU A 165 -26.43 -6.17 -2.73
CA LEU A 165 -27.53 -7.13 -2.77
C LEU A 165 -28.21 -7.14 -1.39
N THR A 166 -29.30 -6.41 -1.28
CA THR A 166 -30.03 -6.16 -0.03
C THR A 166 -30.61 -7.42 0.64
N LEU A 167 -30.64 -8.55 -0.04
CA LEU A 167 -31.25 -9.80 0.46
C LEU A 167 -30.26 -10.79 1.07
N LEU A 168 -28.94 -10.61 0.93
CA LEU A 168 -27.97 -11.63 1.34
C LEU A 168 -26.73 -11.09 2.08
N ASN A 169 -26.65 -9.81 2.46
CA ASN A 169 -25.44 -9.19 3.03
C ASN A 169 -24.15 -9.47 2.21
N VAL A 170 -24.29 -9.64 0.90
CA VAL A 170 -23.18 -9.91 -0.01
C VAL A 170 -22.79 -8.61 -0.72
N TYR A 171 -21.57 -8.19 -0.51
CA TYR A 171 -21.00 -7.03 -1.18
C TYR A 171 -20.18 -7.50 -2.39
N LEU A 172 -20.58 -7.08 -3.59
CA LEU A 172 -19.84 -7.35 -4.82
C LEU A 172 -19.29 -6.05 -5.40
N PHE A 173 -18.03 -6.04 -5.69
CA PHE A 173 -17.39 -5.01 -6.50
C PHE A 173 -17.27 -5.55 -7.93
N SER A 174 -17.91 -4.90 -8.90
CA SER A 174 -17.78 -5.24 -10.32
C SER A 174 -17.03 -4.14 -11.06
N GLY A 175 -15.85 -4.46 -11.57
CA GLY A 175 -15.18 -3.68 -12.60
C GLY A 175 -15.22 -4.44 -13.92
N ASP A 176 -15.09 -3.78 -15.07
CA ASP A 176 -15.18 -4.41 -16.38
C ASP A 176 -14.38 -5.71 -16.48
N SER A 177 -15.08 -6.77 -16.81
CA SER A 177 -14.70 -8.10 -17.31
C SER A 177 -13.71 -8.98 -16.57
N HIS A 178 -13.09 -8.60 -15.46
CA HIS A 178 -12.30 -9.53 -14.63
C HIS A 178 -12.47 -9.22 -13.14
N ARG A 179 -13.38 -9.97 -12.51
CA ARG A 179 -13.58 -10.17 -11.04
C ARG A 179 -12.73 -9.32 -10.10
N CYS A 180 -13.20 -8.13 -9.70
CA CYS A 180 -12.64 -7.38 -8.57
C CYS A 180 -13.21 -7.89 -7.24
N SER A 181 -12.93 -9.11 -6.90
CA SER A 181 -13.15 -9.67 -5.55
C SER A 181 -11.86 -9.86 -4.77
N GLN A 182 -10.76 -9.23 -5.21
CA GLN A 182 -9.44 -9.53 -4.61
C GLN A 182 -8.53 -8.29 -4.56
N PRO A 183 -7.72 -8.14 -3.49
CA PRO A 183 -6.64 -7.16 -3.34
C PRO A 183 -5.60 -7.13 -4.48
N ARG A 184 -5.61 -8.14 -5.34
CA ARG A 184 -4.71 -8.28 -6.49
C ARG A 184 -4.79 -7.12 -7.49
N GLN A 185 -5.95 -6.45 -7.62
CA GLN A 185 -6.07 -5.33 -8.55
C GLN A 185 -5.42 -4.04 -8.04
N CYS A 186 -5.40 -3.83 -6.73
CA CYS A 186 -4.70 -2.69 -6.16
C CYS A 186 -3.18 -2.73 -6.41
N ALA A 187 -2.59 -3.90 -6.41
CA ALA A 187 -1.15 -4.05 -6.68
C ALA A 187 -0.81 -3.92 -8.18
N LEU A 188 -1.68 -4.39 -9.09
CA LEU A 188 -1.53 -4.15 -10.52
C LEU A 188 -1.53 -2.66 -10.85
N MET A 189 -2.29 -1.85 -10.11
CA MET A 189 -2.32 -0.39 -10.26
C MET A 189 -1.03 0.29 -9.80
N LEU A 190 -0.45 -0.15 -8.68
CA LEU A 190 0.85 0.33 -8.23
C LEU A 190 1.89 0.25 -9.34
N LEU A 191 1.76 -0.73 -10.22
CA LEU A 191 2.75 -1.12 -11.21
C LEU A 191 2.55 -0.47 -12.58
N HIS A 192 1.31 -0.27 -13.01
CA HIS A 192 1.02 0.54 -14.20
C HIS A 192 1.34 2.02 -13.97
N GLY A 193 1.10 2.54 -12.76
CA GLY A 193 1.47 3.91 -12.38
C GLY A 193 2.99 4.12 -12.39
N ILE A 194 3.78 3.14 -11.97
CA ILE A 194 5.26 3.21 -12.00
C ILE A 194 5.81 3.28 -13.44
N ARG A 195 5.15 2.63 -14.41
CA ARG A 195 5.58 2.70 -15.84
C ARG A 195 5.32 4.07 -16.49
N ILE A 196 4.42 4.87 -15.93
CA ILE A 196 4.06 6.18 -16.49
C ILE A 196 4.88 7.31 -15.83
N ALA A 197 5.45 7.07 -14.66
CA ALA A 197 6.13 8.09 -13.84
C ALA A 197 7.67 8.03 -13.90
N VAL A 198 8.26 7.15 -14.72
CA VAL A 198 9.72 7.02 -14.93
C VAL A 198 10.14 7.48 -16.30
#